data_c9c5b29eaf69e7fe333ea6c5aa4326ce
#
_entry.id   c9c5b29eaf69e7fe333ea6c5aa4326ce
#
_cell.length_a   1.000
_cell.length_b   1.000
_cell.length_c   1.000
_cell.angle_alpha   90.00
_cell.angle_beta   90.00
_cell.angle_gamma   90.00
#
_symmetry.space_group_name_H-M   'P 1'
#
loop_
_entity.id
_entity.type
_entity.pdbx_description
1 polymer ?
#
loop_
_entity_poly.entity_id
_entity_poly.type
_entity_poly.pdbx_seq_one_letter_code
_entity_poly.pdbx_strand_id
1 'polypeptide(L)'
;NFTDVSYANHGAMITHDSSLIFNCDIVMKVAPLTVEECKMLRGNQMLITSLHAASQPDDYFHTLMQKKMTAIAFENIQDRYARYPIVRSMSEIAGRSSILIASEYLSNVHKGKGEMLGGITGVLPSEVVILGAGTAGTFAAITAMGLGAHVTVFDHSVYRLDRMQQQLGMQVFTSTIQPSVLENALKNADVVIGAMRITNDTNMMLVTEEMVMKMKKNSLEKEVLVIKS
;
A
#
# COMPACT_ATOMS: atom_id res chain seq x y z
N ASN A 1 -21.14 -4.54 -1.90
CA ASN A 1 -21.12 -4.21 -0.47
C ASN A 1 -22.13 -5.11 0.25
N PHE A 2 -21.73 -5.72 1.34
CA PHE A 2 -22.65 -6.44 2.23
C PHE A 2 -23.30 -5.42 3.18
N THR A 3 -24.63 -5.46 3.28
CA THR A 3 -25.39 -4.58 4.18
C THR A 3 -25.61 -5.27 5.53
N ASP A 4 -25.94 -4.48 6.57
CA ASP A 4 -26.31 -5.03 7.90
C ASP A 4 -27.47 -6.05 7.78
N VAL A 5 -28.42 -5.78 6.89
CA VAL A 5 -29.52 -6.70 6.59
C VAL A 5 -28.99 -8.03 6.01
N SER A 6 -27.97 -7.98 5.14
CA SER A 6 -27.36 -9.21 4.62
C SER A 6 -26.73 -10.04 5.72
N TYR A 7 -26.03 -9.42 6.66
CA TYR A 7 -25.44 -10.11 7.83
C TYR A 7 -26.52 -10.67 8.76
N ALA A 8 -27.54 -9.86 9.08
CA ALA A 8 -28.65 -10.28 9.95
C ALA A 8 -29.42 -11.48 9.35
N ASN A 9 -29.67 -11.50 8.04
CA ASN A 9 -30.32 -12.61 7.35
C ASN A 9 -29.51 -13.93 7.41
N HIS A 10 -28.20 -13.85 7.68
CA HIS A 10 -27.34 -15.01 7.86
C HIS A 10 -27.05 -15.30 9.34
N GLY A 11 -27.85 -14.74 10.25
CA GLY A 11 -27.79 -15.04 11.68
C GLY A 11 -26.82 -14.18 12.49
N ALA A 12 -26.26 -13.13 11.92
CA ALA A 12 -25.43 -12.20 12.68
C ALA A 12 -26.30 -11.21 13.48
N MET A 13 -25.90 -10.94 14.70
CA MET A 13 -26.50 -9.88 15.51
C MET A 13 -25.80 -8.55 15.17
N ILE A 14 -26.58 -7.58 14.72
CA ILE A 14 -26.10 -6.23 14.44
C ILE A 14 -26.26 -5.37 15.70
N THR A 15 -25.20 -4.68 16.10
CA THR A 15 -25.22 -3.79 17.27
C THR A 15 -24.41 -2.53 17.01
N HIS A 16 -24.84 -1.43 17.61
CA HIS A 16 -24.08 -0.17 17.68
C HIS A 16 -23.38 0.00 19.04
N ASP A 17 -23.58 -0.95 19.95
CA ASP A 17 -22.91 -0.97 21.26
C ASP A 17 -21.56 -1.69 21.14
N SER A 18 -20.49 -0.92 21.10
CA SER A 18 -19.13 -1.44 21.03
C SER A 18 -18.77 -2.34 22.23
N SER A 19 -19.39 -2.12 23.40
CA SER A 19 -19.11 -2.92 24.59
C SER A 19 -19.50 -4.39 24.41
N LEU A 20 -20.58 -4.66 23.68
CA LEU A 20 -21.00 -6.01 23.35
C LEU A 20 -19.99 -6.72 22.43
N ILE A 21 -19.44 -5.98 21.46
CA ILE A 21 -18.44 -6.50 20.52
C ILE A 21 -17.15 -6.86 21.26
N PHE A 22 -16.63 -5.93 22.08
CA PHE A 22 -15.39 -6.15 22.84
C PHE A 22 -15.53 -7.14 24.01
N ASN A 23 -16.73 -7.61 24.30
CA ASN A 23 -17.00 -8.66 25.29
C ASN A 23 -17.08 -10.09 24.67
N CYS A 24 -16.95 -10.24 23.36
CA CYS A 24 -16.93 -11.54 22.68
C CYS A 24 -15.63 -12.30 22.97
N ASP A 25 -15.66 -13.64 22.86
CA ASP A 25 -14.46 -14.48 23.02
C ASP A 25 -13.41 -14.25 21.95
N ILE A 26 -13.86 -13.94 20.73
CA ILE A 26 -13.01 -13.62 19.59
C ILE A 26 -13.43 -12.26 19.06
N VAL A 27 -12.47 -11.33 19.02
CA VAL A 27 -12.64 -10.00 18.44
C VAL A 27 -11.85 -9.92 17.14
N MET A 28 -12.51 -9.55 16.04
CA MET A 28 -11.86 -9.37 14.72
C MET A 28 -12.03 -7.93 14.26
N LYS A 29 -10.92 -7.32 13.84
CA LYS A 29 -10.92 -5.96 13.29
C LYS A 29 -9.81 -5.84 12.24
N VAL A 30 -10.05 -5.14 11.14
CA VAL A 30 -9.04 -4.96 10.09
C VAL A 30 -7.91 -4.04 10.56
N ALA A 31 -8.24 -2.87 11.09
CA ALA A 31 -7.25 -1.94 11.66
C ALA A 31 -6.88 -2.33 13.10
N PRO A 32 -5.68 -1.98 13.60
CA PRO A 32 -5.33 -2.13 15.00
C PRO A 32 -6.39 -1.51 15.92
N LEU A 33 -6.52 -2.03 17.12
CA LEU A 33 -7.38 -1.42 18.13
C LEU A 33 -6.79 -0.07 18.56
N THR A 34 -7.64 0.87 18.89
CA THR A 34 -7.22 2.09 19.59
C THR A 34 -6.95 1.79 21.07
N VAL A 35 -6.31 2.72 21.78
CA VAL A 35 -6.08 2.58 23.23
C VAL A 35 -7.39 2.46 24.00
N GLU A 36 -8.43 3.19 23.59
CA GLU A 36 -9.76 3.14 24.17
C GLU A 36 -10.42 1.78 23.94
N GLU A 37 -10.33 1.25 22.73
CA GLU A 37 -10.83 -0.08 22.40
C GLU A 37 -10.09 -1.18 23.17
N CYS A 38 -8.78 -1.07 23.35
CA CYS A 38 -8.02 -1.99 24.19
C CYS A 38 -8.51 -2.02 25.64
N LYS A 39 -8.94 -0.87 26.17
CA LYS A 39 -9.51 -0.78 27.53
C LYS A 39 -10.84 -1.51 27.65
N MET A 40 -11.64 -1.58 26.58
CA MET A 40 -12.95 -2.27 26.57
C MET A 40 -12.83 -3.79 26.56
N LEU A 41 -11.69 -4.36 26.17
CA LEU A 41 -11.46 -5.80 26.20
C LEU A 41 -11.59 -6.34 27.63
N ARG A 42 -12.33 -7.45 27.81
CA ARG A 42 -12.50 -8.07 29.15
C ARG A 42 -11.28 -8.87 29.62
N GLY A 43 -10.40 -9.28 28.69
CA GLY A 43 -9.25 -10.15 28.93
C GLY A 43 -9.51 -11.64 28.67
N ASN A 44 -8.44 -12.41 28.53
CA ASN A 44 -8.45 -13.83 28.14
C ASN A 44 -9.23 -14.12 26.85
N GLN A 45 -9.18 -13.20 25.88
CA GLN A 45 -9.86 -13.27 24.59
C GLN A 45 -8.86 -13.46 23.46
N MET A 46 -9.35 -13.87 22.30
CA MET A 46 -8.57 -13.87 21.06
C MET A 46 -8.84 -12.58 20.28
N LEU A 47 -7.78 -11.89 19.87
CA LEU A 47 -7.83 -10.72 19.00
C LEU A 47 -7.20 -11.07 17.66
N ILE A 48 -7.94 -10.92 16.56
CA ILE A 48 -7.46 -11.11 15.20
C ILE A 48 -7.51 -9.76 14.48
N THR A 49 -6.36 -9.15 14.25
CA THR A 49 -6.27 -7.81 13.65
C THR A 49 -4.93 -7.64 12.94
N SER A 50 -4.78 -6.58 12.15
CA SER A 50 -3.46 -6.10 11.76
C SER A 50 -2.82 -5.44 12.98
N LEU A 51 -1.74 -6.00 13.51
CA LEU A 51 -1.08 -5.46 14.70
C LEU A 51 -0.14 -4.31 14.36
N HIS A 52 0.49 -4.32 13.17
CA HIS A 52 1.51 -3.32 12.79
C HIS A 52 2.53 -3.08 13.90
N ALA A 53 3.11 -4.16 14.44
CA ALA A 53 3.87 -4.17 15.68
C ALA A 53 4.97 -3.08 15.76
N ALA A 54 5.65 -2.80 14.64
CA ALA A 54 6.71 -1.78 14.59
C ALA A 54 6.22 -0.32 14.73
N SER A 55 4.91 -0.08 14.58
CA SER A 55 4.32 1.27 14.63
C SER A 55 3.42 1.50 15.84
N GLN A 56 3.19 0.48 16.66
CA GLN A 56 2.40 0.62 17.87
C GLN A 56 3.24 1.12 19.05
N PRO A 57 2.65 1.95 19.93
CA PRO A 57 3.32 2.34 21.17
C PRO A 57 3.45 1.15 22.12
N ASP A 58 4.45 1.18 22.99
CA ASP A 58 4.72 0.10 23.96
C ASP A 58 3.51 -0.18 24.86
N ASP A 59 2.76 0.83 25.26
CA ASP A 59 1.55 0.71 26.09
C ASP A 59 0.46 -0.16 25.45
N TYR A 60 0.41 -0.21 24.13
CA TYR A 60 -0.51 -1.08 23.39
C TYR A 60 -0.28 -2.56 23.74
N PHE A 61 0.97 -2.99 23.61
CA PHE A 61 1.33 -4.38 23.92
C PHE A 61 1.27 -4.68 25.42
N HIS A 62 1.67 -3.73 26.26
CA HIS A 62 1.52 -3.88 27.73
C HIS A 62 0.05 -4.10 28.11
N THR A 63 -0.88 -3.37 27.50
CA THR A 63 -2.31 -3.55 27.78
C THR A 63 -2.80 -4.94 27.34
N LEU A 64 -2.41 -5.40 26.14
CA LEU A 64 -2.77 -6.74 25.66
C LEU A 64 -2.20 -7.85 26.58
N MET A 65 -0.96 -7.69 27.04
CA MET A 65 -0.30 -8.63 27.96
C MET A 65 -0.99 -8.64 29.33
N GLN A 66 -1.27 -7.49 29.93
CA GLN A 66 -1.98 -7.39 31.21
C GLN A 66 -3.34 -8.06 31.16
N LYS A 67 -4.05 -7.93 30.04
CA LYS A 67 -5.35 -8.57 29.80
C LYS A 67 -5.24 -10.02 29.35
N LYS A 68 -4.04 -10.60 29.27
CA LYS A 68 -3.76 -11.97 28.84
C LYS A 68 -4.43 -12.31 27.49
N MET A 69 -4.33 -11.39 26.53
CA MET A 69 -4.90 -11.56 25.21
C MET A 69 -4.08 -12.54 24.37
N THR A 70 -4.76 -13.34 23.55
CA THR A 70 -4.13 -14.09 22.46
C THR A 70 -4.28 -13.25 21.18
N ALA A 71 -3.25 -12.53 20.78
CA ALA A 71 -3.30 -11.66 19.62
C ALA A 71 -2.70 -12.34 18.38
N ILE A 72 -3.46 -12.38 17.29
CA ILE A 72 -3.07 -12.92 15.99
C ILE A 72 -2.95 -11.77 15.00
N ALA A 73 -1.71 -11.49 14.58
CA ALA A 73 -1.41 -10.56 13.51
C ALA A 73 -1.70 -11.20 12.16
N PHE A 74 -2.83 -10.90 11.54
CA PHE A 74 -3.20 -11.54 10.27
C PHE A 74 -2.24 -11.17 9.12
N GLU A 75 -1.52 -10.05 9.22
CA GLU A 75 -0.49 -9.65 8.27
C GLU A 75 0.73 -10.58 8.27
N ASN A 76 0.89 -11.41 9.32
CA ASN A 76 1.97 -12.37 9.45
C ASN A 76 1.53 -13.80 9.14
N ILE A 77 0.24 -14.03 8.84
CA ILE A 77 -0.26 -15.36 8.47
C ILE A 77 0.30 -15.75 7.11
N GLN A 78 1.00 -16.88 7.06
CA GLN A 78 1.58 -17.44 5.84
C GLN A 78 0.86 -18.73 5.45
N ASP A 79 0.75 -18.94 4.12
CA ASP A 79 0.37 -20.23 3.57
C ASP A 79 1.56 -21.22 3.55
N ARG A 80 1.31 -22.47 3.11
CA ARG A 80 2.35 -23.50 2.97
C ARG A 80 3.51 -23.13 2.04
N TYR A 81 3.38 -22.08 1.25
CA TYR A 81 4.40 -21.57 0.33
C TYR A 81 5.08 -20.29 0.84
N ALA A 82 4.95 -19.99 2.13
CA ALA A 82 5.45 -18.77 2.75
C ALA A 82 4.93 -17.47 2.11
N ARG A 83 3.72 -17.49 1.54
CA ARG A 83 3.04 -16.32 1.01
C ARG A 83 2.08 -15.78 2.07
N TYR A 84 1.80 -14.51 2.01
CA TYR A 84 0.89 -13.80 2.92
C TYR A 84 -0.50 -13.62 2.25
N PRO A 85 -1.40 -14.62 2.30
CA PRO A 85 -2.62 -14.63 1.47
C PRO A 85 -3.57 -13.48 1.80
N ILE A 86 -3.66 -13.08 3.08
CA ILE A 86 -4.57 -12.00 3.50
C ILE A 86 -4.05 -10.64 3.03
N VAL A 87 -2.78 -10.35 3.30
CA VAL A 87 -2.17 -9.06 2.93
C VAL A 87 -1.99 -8.93 1.42
N ARG A 88 -1.88 -10.06 0.71
CA ARG A 88 -1.72 -10.06 -0.75
C ARG A 88 -2.87 -9.34 -1.46
N SER A 89 -4.12 -9.68 -1.14
CA SER A 89 -5.29 -9.04 -1.77
C SER A 89 -5.35 -7.54 -1.46
N MET A 90 -5.01 -7.14 -0.24
CA MET A 90 -4.90 -5.72 0.14
C MET A 90 -3.82 -5.00 -0.68
N SER A 91 -2.65 -5.63 -0.86
CA SER A 91 -1.56 -5.08 -1.67
C SER A 91 -1.93 -5.00 -3.16
N GLU A 92 -2.70 -5.95 -3.69
CA GLU A 92 -3.22 -5.91 -5.05
C GLU A 92 -4.17 -4.72 -5.25
N ILE A 93 -5.09 -4.50 -4.30
CA ILE A 93 -6.00 -3.34 -4.31
C ILE A 93 -5.19 -2.04 -4.22
N ALA A 94 -4.26 -1.94 -3.26
CA ALA A 94 -3.43 -0.75 -3.07
C ALA A 94 -2.64 -0.39 -4.34
N GLY A 95 -2.00 -1.38 -4.98
CA GLY A 95 -1.25 -1.17 -6.21
C GLY A 95 -2.12 -0.66 -7.36
N ARG A 96 -3.30 -1.23 -7.56
CA ARG A 96 -4.22 -0.76 -8.61
C ARG A 96 -4.79 0.62 -8.31
N SER A 97 -5.25 0.83 -7.08
CA SER A 97 -5.84 2.10 -6.66
C SER A 97 -4.85 3.25 -6.73
N SER A 98 -3.55 3.00 -6.45
CA SER A 98 -2.52 4.04 -6.50
C SER A 98 -2.44 4.69 -7.88
N ILE A 99 -2.55 3.90 -8.95
CA ILE A 99 -2.50 4.39 -10.32
C ILE A 99 -3.80 5.11 -10.72
N LEU A 100 -4.95 4.63 -10.27
CA LEU A 100 -6.22 5.31 -10.52
C LEU A 100 -6.25 6.68 -9.84
N ILE A 101 -5.78 6.76 -8.59
CA ILE A 101 -5.64 8.02 -7.86
C ILE A 101 -4.63 8.94 -8.58
N ALA A 102 -3.48 8.42 -9.02
CA ALA A 102 -2.52 9.20 -9.78
C ALA A 102 -3.13 9.78 -11.07
N SER A 103 -3.91 8.97 -11.80
CA SER A 103 -4.62 9.42 -13.00
C SER A 103 -5.63 10.53 -12.70
N GLU A 104 -6.34 10.43 -11.58
CA GLU A 104 -7.29 11.44 -11.12
C GLU A 104 -6.57 12.78 -10.81
N TYR A 105 -5.43 12.72 -10.12
CA TYR A 105 -4.63 13.92 -9.81
C TYR A 105 -3.89 14.51 -11.01
N LEU A 106 -3.56 13.72 -12.03
CA LEU A 106 -3.02 14.25 -13.30
C LEU A 106 -4.09 14.99 -14.12
N SER A 107 -5.35 14.63 -13.93
CA SER A 107 -6.46 15.25 -14.65
C SER A 107 -6.71 16.70 -14.18
N ASN A 108 -7.31 17.50 -15.04
CA ASN A 108 -7.70 18.87 -14.72
C ASN A 108 -8.87 18.97 -13.72
N VAL A 109 -9.56 17.89 -13.42
CA VAL A 109 -10.64 17.83 -12.42
C VAL A 109 -10.13 18.23 -11.04
N HIS A 110 -8.91 17.82 -10.66
CA HIS A 110 -8.24 18.17 -9.42
C HIS A 110 -7.14 19.24 -9.59
N LYS A 111 -7.26 20.12 -10.60
CA LYS A 111 -6.27 21.14 -10.91
C LYS A 111 -4.90 20.57 -11.30
N GLY A 112 -4.85 19.31 -11.73
CA GLY A 112 -3.67 18.69 -12.31
C GLY A 112 -3.31 19.28 -13.68
N LYS A 113 -2.27 18.75 -14.29
CA LYS A 113 -1.77 19.23 -15.61
C LYS A 113 -2.73 18.99 -16.77
N GLY A 114 -3.80 18.23 -16.61
CA GLY A 114 -4.67 17.79 -17.71
C GLY A 114 -4.02 16.71 -18.57
N GLU A 115 -3.10 15.93 -18.02
CA GLU A 115 -2.38 14.85 -18.71
C GLU A 115 -3.10 13.51 -18.50
N MET A 116 -3.00 12.65 -19.52
CA MET A 116 -3.48 11.28 -19.50
C MET A 116 -2.29 10.33 -19.39
N LEU A 117 -2.40 9.29 -18.54
CA LEU A 117 -1.32 8.31 -18.35
C LEU A 117 -0.83 7.70 -19.66
N GLY A 118 -1.72 7.34 -20.58
CA GLY A 118 -1.36 6.74 -21.86
C GLY A 118 -0.99 7.71 -22.98
N GLY A 119 -1.03 9.02 -22.72
CA GLY A 119 -0.87 10.01 -23.76
C GLY A 119 -2.01 9.98 -24.81
N ILE A 120 -1.81 10.66 -25.92
CA ILE A 120 -2.70 10.65 -27.09
C ILE A 120 -1.85 10.71 -28.36
N THR A 121 -2.45 10.54 -29.54
CA THR A 121 -1.73 10.67 -30.82
C THR A 121 -1.00 12.00 -30.89
N GLY A 122 0.34 11.95 -30.99
CA GLY A 122 1.23 13.13 -31.03
C GLY A 122 1.65 13.65 -29.65
N VAL A 123 1.19 13.06 -28.54
CA VAL A 123 1.63 13.38 -27.18
C VAL A 123 2.10 12.10 -26.49
N LEU A 124 3.31 12.14 -25.93
CA LEU A 124 3.89 10.98 -25.25
C LEU A 124 3.09 10.58 -23.99
N PRO A 125 3.13 9.30 -23.60
CA PRO A 125 2.56 8.86 -22.35
C PRO A 125 3.31 9.42 -21.13
N SER A 126 2.66 9.44 -19.98
CA SER A 126 3.26 9.84 -18.70
C SER A 126 4.31 8.84 -18.25
N GLU A 127 5.37 9.34 -17.63
CA GLU A 127 6.45 8.56 -17.02
C GLU A 127 6.08 8.21 -15.59
N VAL A 128 5.90 6.92 -15.31
CA VAL A 128 5.56 6.39 -13.98
C VAL A 128 6.76 5.63 -13.39
N VAL A 129 7.27 6.11 -12.27
CA VAL A 129 8.34 5.46 -11.50
C VAL A 129 7.72 4.73 -10.32
N ILE A 130 8.01 3.42 -10.20
CA ILE A 130 7.52 2.57 -9.11
C ILE A 130 8.72 2.10 -8.28
N LEU A 131 8.70 2.38 -6.99
CA LEU A 131 9.71 1.95 -6.03
C LEU A 131 9.21 0.72 -5.29
N GLY A 132 9.73 -0.45 -5.65
CA GLY A 132 9.39 -1.75 -5.10
C GLY A 132 8.71 -2.69 -6.10
N ALA A 133 9.29 -3.88 -6.29
CA ALA A 133 8.78 -4.97 -7.13
C ALA A 133 8.05 -6.05 -6.30
N GLY A 134 7.42 -5.64 -5.20
CA GLY A 134 6.52 -6.48 -4.39
C GLY A 134 5.13 -6.61 -5.04
N THR A 135 4.16 -7.19 -4.31
CA THR A 135 2.80 -7.36 -4.83
C THR A 135 2.17 -6.02 -5.23
N ALA A 136 2.23 -5.01 -4.36
CA ALA A 136 1.65 -3.70 -4.66
C ALA A 136 2.31 -3.05 -5.90
N GLY A 137 3.66 -3.04 -5.97
CA GLY A 137 4.37 -2.49 -7.13
C GLY A 137 4.07 -3.25 -8.43
N THR A 138 3.95 -4.58 -8.37
CA THR A 138 3.57 -5.39 -9.55
C THR A 138 2.19 -5.01 -10.07
N PHE A 139 1.20 -4.88 -9.18
CA PHE A 139 -0.16 -4.52 -9.59
C PHE A 139 -0.31 -3.03 -9.97
N ALA A 140 0.53 -2.15 -9.40
CA ALA A 140 0.67 -0.78 -9.89
C ALA A 140 1.22 -0.77 -11.33
N ALA A 141 2.29 -1.53 -11.61
CA ALA A 141 2.87 -1.64 -12.95
C ALA A 141 1.85 -2.20 -13.96
N ILE A 142 1.14 -3.29 -13.63
CA ILE A 142 0.07 -3.84 -14.47
C ILE A 142 -0.95 -2.77 -14.83
N THR A 143 -1.39 -1.99 -13.84
CA THR A 143 -2.45 -0.99 -14.05
C THR A 143 -1.94 0.20 -14.86
N ALA A 144 -0.75 0.71 -14.56
CA ALA A 144 -0.16 1.83 -15.29
C ALA A 144 0.11 1.49 -16.77
N MET A 145 0.69 0.31 -17.01
CA MET A 145 0.92 -0.19 -18.38
C MET A 145 -0.39 -0.46 -19.12
N GLY A 146 -1.41 -1.01 -18.41
CA GLY A 146 -2.74 -1.22 -18.97
C GLY A 146 -3.45 0.08 -19.36
N LEU A 147 -3.10 1.20 -18.75
CA LEU A 147 -3.55 2.55 -19.10
C LEU A 147 -2.63 3.23 -20.11
N GLY A 148 -1.57 2.55 -20.59
CA GLY A 148 -0.66 3.03 -21.62
C GLY A 148 0.50 3.88 -21.12
N ALA A 149 0.74 3.98 -19.82
CA ALA A 149 1.86 4.72 -19.25
C ALA A 149 3.21 4.07 -19.54
N HIS A 150 4.27 4.87 -19.59
CA HIS A 150 5.64 4.38 -19.62
C HIS A 150 6.12 4.10 -18.19
N VAL A 151 6.46 2.83 -17.88
CA VAL A 151 6.71 2.39 -16.51
C VAL A 151 8.14 1.96 -16.31
N THR A 152 8.79 2.49 -15.25
CA THR A 152 10.09 2.04 -14.76
C THR A 152 9.96 1.60 -13.30
N VAL A 153 10.44 0.40 -12.98
CA VAL A 153 10.37 -0.18 -11.64
C VAL A 153 11.76 -0.33 -11.04
N PHE A 154 11.89 0.11 -9.78
CA PHE A 154 13.12 -0.01 -8.98
C PHE A 154 12.90 -0.94 -7.78
N ASP A 155 13.85 -1.85 -7.55
CA ASP A 155 13.92 -2.66 -6.32
C ASP A 155 15.38 -3.00 -5.99
N HIS A 156 15.67 -3.26 -4.72
CA HIS A 156 16.99 -3.76 -4.32
C HIS A 156 17.24 -5.19 -4.81
N SER A 157 16.18 -5.98 -4.96
CA SER A 157 16.24 -7.40 -5.27
C SER A 157 16.05 -7.66 -6.76
N VAL A 158 17.12 -8.03 -7.44
CA VAL A 158 17.07 -8.50 -8.86
C VAL A 158 16.08 -9.67 -9.01
N TYR A 159 16.02 -10.57 -8.03
CA TYR A 159 15.05 -11.68 -8.04
C TYR A 159 13.59 -11.20 -8.06
N ARG A 160 13.26 -10.14 -7.33
CA ARG A 160 11.90 -9.56 -7.35
C ARG A 160 11.60 -8.92 -8.69
N LEU A 161 12.56 -8.19 -9.27
CA LEU A 161 12.43 -7.59 -10.59
C LEU A 161 12.21 -8.65 -11.68
N ASP A 162 13.02 -9.71 -11.68
CA ASP A 162 12.89 -10.83 -12.62
C ASP A 162 11.53 -11.51 -12.49
N ARG A 163 11.12 -11.84 -11.26
CA ARG A 163 9.80 -12.44 -11.01
C ARG A 163 8.66 -11.55 -11.50
N MET A 164 8.77 -10.24 -11.31
CA MET A 164 7.78 -9.29 -11.81
C MET A 164 7.71 -9.32 -13.33
N GLN A 165 8.84 -9.27 -14.04
CA GLN A 165 8.88 -9.35 -15.51
C GLN A 165 8.24 -10.64 -16.03
N GLN A 166 8.54 -11.78 -15.40
CA GLN A 166 7.93 -13.06 -15.74
C GLN A 166 6.41 -13.06 -15.52
N GLN A 167 5.93 -12.43 -14.43
CA GLN A 167 4.50 -12.36 -14.11
C GLN A 167 3.74 -11.42 -15.05
N LEU A 168 4.37 -10.35 -15.50
CA LEU A 168 3.74 -9.37 -16.40
C LEU A 168 3.54 -9.91 -17.81
N GLY A 169 4.41 -10.83 -18.27
CA GLY A 169 4.36 -11.39 -19.62
C GLY A 169 4.61 -10.34 -20.73
N MET A 170 5.01 -9.13 -20.36
CA MET A 170 5.35 -8.04 -21.27
C MET A 170 6.54 -7.25 -20.70
N GLN A 171 7.25 -6.56 -21.59
CA GLN A 171 8.46 -5.85 -21.22
C GLN A 171 8.12 -4.64 -20.34
N VAL A 172 8.72 -4.59 -19.14
CA VAL A 172 8.74 -3.44 -18.24
C VAL A 172 10.19 -3.05 -17.97
N PHE A 173 10.49 -1.77 -17.92
CA PHE A 173 11.82 -1.31 -17.58
C PHE A 173 12.08 -1.51 -16.08
N THR A 174 13.20 -2.13 -15.76
CA THR A 174 13.56 -2.43 -14.37
C THR A 174 14.99 -1.99 -14.09
N SER A 175 15.25 -1.53 -12.88
CA SER A 175 16.60 -1.21 -12.40
C SER A 175 16.75 -1.54 -10.92
N THR A 176 17.96 -1.90 -10.52
CA THR A 176 18.32 -1.86 -9.10
C THR A 176 18.42 -0.41 -8.64
N ILE A 177 18.21 -0.19 -7.33
CA ILE A 177 18.24 1.15 -6.76
C ILE A 177 19.69 1.64 -6.71
N GLN A 178 20.07 2.42 -7.72
CA GLN A 178 21.34 3.16 -7.77
C GLN A 178 20.99 4.65 -7.71
N PRO A 179 21.57 5.44 -6.79
CA PRO A 179 21.18 6.82 -6.55
C PRO A 179 21.13 7.69 -7.80
N SER A 180 22.16 7.63 -8.65
CA SER A 180 22.23 8.43 -9.88
C SER A 180 21.20 8.03 -10.93
N VAL A 181 20.91 6.71 -11.06
CA VAL A 181 19.92 6.19 -12.01
C VAL A 181 18.52 6.56 -11.54
N LEU A 182 18.26 6.39 -10.23
CA LEU A 182 16.98 6.78 -9.64
C LEU A 182 16.74 8.28 -9.75
N GLU A 183 17.73 9.12 -9.43
CA GLU A 183 17.61 10.59 -9.56
C GLU A 183 17.27 11.00 -11.01
N ASN A 184 17.90 10.37 -11.99
CA ASN A 184 17.62 10.67 -13.39
C ASN A 184 16.22 10.24 -13.81
N ALA A 185 15.74 9.08 -13.34
CA ALA A 185 14.36 8.62 -13.57
C ALA A 185 13.35 9.57 -12.93
N LEU A 186 13.58 9.98 -11.67
CA LEU A 186 12.71 10.91 -10.95
C LEU A 186 12.60 12.29 -11.62
N LYS A 187 13.69 12.81 -12.19
CA LYS A 187 13.66 14.11 -12.93
C LYS A 187 12.64 14.12 -14.07
N ASN A 188 12.42 12.97 -14.69
CA ASN A 188 11.50 12.82 -15.83
C ASN A 188 10.14 12.25 -15.44
N ALA A 189 9.95 11.85 -14.18
CA ALA A 189 8.72 11.23 -13.71
C ALA A 189 7.57 12.25 -13.61
N ASP A 190 6.40 11.82 -14.04
CA ASP A 190 5.12 12.51 -13.82
C ASP A 190 4.42 11.94 -12.57
N VAL A 191 4.65 10.65 -12.29
CA VAL A 191 4.10 9.93 -11.13
C VAL A 191 5.18 9.09 -10.46
N VAL A 192 5.23 9.11 -9.13
CA VAL A 192 6.08 8.23 -8.33
C VAL A 192 5.21 7.42 -7.35
N ILE A 193 5.34 6.10 -7.39
CA ILE A 193 4.61 5.18 -6.50
C ILE A 193 5.60 4.54 -5.52
N GLY A 194 5.42 4.77 -4.22
CA GLY A 194 6.18 4.10 -3.16
C GLY A 194 5.48 2.79 -2.75
N ALA A 195 6.01 1.64 -3.18
CA ALA A 195 5.48 0.31 -2.90
C ALA A 195 6.47 -0.59 -2.15
N MET A 196 7.40 0.01 -1.41
CA MET A 196 8.39 -0.70 -0.60
C MET A 196 7.96 -0.73 0.86
N ARG A 197 8.13 -1.90 1.51
CA ARG A 197 7.99 -1.98 2.98
C ARG A 197 9.22 -1.39 3.64
N ILE A 198 8.99 -0.53 4.63
CA ILE A 198 10.05 -0.09 5.54
C ILE A 198 10.31 -1.24 6.50
N THR A 199 11.52 -1.81 6.47
CA THR A 199 11.99 -2.76 7.48
C THR A 199 12.98 -2.04 8.40
N ASN A 200 13.14 -2.51 9.63
CA ASN A 200 14.03 -1.89 10.62
C ASN A 200 15.48 -1.75 10.14
N ASP A 201 15.90 -2.57 9.16
CA ASP A 201 17.22 -2.53 8.54
C ASP A 201 17.32 -1.50 7.39
N THR A 202 16.24 -0.90 6.95
CA THR A 202 16.19 0.04 5.81
C THR A 202 15.67 1.41 6.23
N ASN A 203 16.31 2.06 7.19
CA ASN A 203 16.12 3.50 7.45
C ASN A 203 16.69 4.40 6.33
N MET A 204 16.91 3.88 5.14
CA MET A 204 17.37 4.68 4.02
C MET A 204 16.21 5.44 3.39
N MET A 205 16.28 6.76 3.46
CA MET A 205 15.44 7.64 2.66
C MET A 205 15.83 7.46 1.19
N LEU A 206 15.01 6.71 0.43
CA LEU A 206 15.29 6.41 -0.98
C LEU A 206 15.11 7.63 -1.88
N VAL A 207 14.12 8.46 -1.57
CA VAL A 207 13.82 9.69 -2.28
C VAL A 207 14.02 10.85 -1.33
N THR A 208 15.04 11.66 -1.59
CA THR A 208 15.35 12.84 -0.78
C THR A 208 14.51 14.04 -1.22
N GLU A 209 14.35 15.03 -0.35
CA GLU A 209 13.69 16.29 -0.69
C GLU A 209 14.34 16.95 -1.90
N GLU A 210 15.69 16.91 -2.00
CA GLU A 210 16.42 17.44 -3.14
C GLU A 210 16.04 16.75 -4.46
N MET A 211 15.86 15.42 -4.46
CA MET A 211 15.38 14.67 -5.62
C MET A 211 13.97 15.11 -6.03
N VAL A 212 13.07 15.26 -5.06
CA VAL A 212 11.71 15.74 -5.28
C VAL A 212 11.70 17.16 -5.87
N MET A 213 12.56 18.05 -5.35
CA MET A 213 12.67 19.41 -5.85
C MET A 213 13.18 19.50 -7.29
N LYS A 214 13.92 18.48 -7.76
CA LYS A 214 14.45 18.37 -9.13
C LYS A 214 13.47 17.70 -10.10
N MET A 215 12.36 17.14 -9.64
CA MET A 215 11.33 16.57 -10.50
C MET A 215 10.68 17.62 -11.39
N LYS A 216 9.98 17.17 -12.43
CA LYS A 216 9.24 18.08 -13.33
C LYS A 216 8.39 19.05 -12.53
N LYS A 217 8.56 20.35 -12.76
CA LYS A 217 7.72 21.38 -12.12
C LYS A 217 6.33 21.35 -12.77
N ASN A 218 5.33 21.09 -11.98
CA ASN A 218 3.96 21.37 -12.38
C ASN A 218 3.74 22.89 -12.37
N SER A 219 3.04 23.41 -13.36
CA SER A 219 2.65 24.83 -13.44
C SER A 219 1.69 25.24 -12.32
N LEU A 220 1.16 24.30 -11.56
CA LEU A 220 0.31 24.47 -10.39
C LEU A 220 0.92 23.65 -9.26
N GLU A 221 1.56 24.34 -8.32
CA GLU A 221 2.08 23.85 -7.04
C GLU A 221 2.49 22.36 -6.95
N LYS A 222 3.73 22.13 -6.63
CA LYS A 222 4.50 20.88 -6.46
C LYS A 222 3.73 19.72 -5.80
N GLU A 223 2.80 19.10 -6.47
CA GLU A 223 2.21 17.86 -5.99
C GLU A 223 2.88 16.66 -6.68
N VAL A 224 3.94 16.17 -6.05
CA VAL A 224 4.44 14.83 -6.31
C VAL A 224 3.53 13.86 -5.58
N LEU A 225 2.75 13.10 -6.32
CA LEU A 225 1.91 12.07 -5.72
C LEU A 225 2.79 10.89 -5.29
N VAL A 226 3.23 10.89 -4.03
CA VAL A 226 3.86 9.73 -3.40
C VAL A 226 2.77 8.95 -2.67
N ILE A 227 2.33 7.85 -3.25
CA ILE A 227 1.40 6.94 -2.59
C ILE A 227 2.22 5.88 -1.88
N LYS A 228 2.18 5.91 -0.54
CA LYS A 228 2.80 4.89 0.32
C LYS A 228 1.78 3.77 0.55
N SER A 229 2.09 2.57 0.09
CA SER A 229 1.29 1.36 0.36
C SER A 229 1.67 0.74 1.69
#